data_382effdfa09f94f48aeaad9ab88170fe
#
_entry.id   382effdfa09f94f48aeaad9ab88170fe
#
_cell.length_a   1.000
_cell.length_b   1.000
_cell.length_c   1.000
_cell.angle_alpha   90.00
_cell.angle_beta   90.00
_cell.angle_gamma   90.00
#
_symmetry.space_group_name_H-M   'P 1'
#
loop_
_entity.id
_entity.type
_entity.pdbx_description
1 polymer ?
#
loop_
_entity_poly.entity_id
_entity_poly.type
_entity_poly.pdbx_seq_one_letter_code
_entity_poly.pdbx_strand_id
1 'polypeptide(L)'
;MVLLPPCTPDLCGRDFRSSLKKPSPNYPYGKKKVRIVPAFTIQAMQKNTKVLPPAKCGVLDPLPPRPTMFRRCYQRGEFPVSIEFTNSGKRLQWKVPIEKLDFHHYLPMFFDGLAEASYPFNFIVEKGINDLVTKGSYKILPVVPQLIIPIKNALATKRPSVLCHALKCIQMLVTGSDRVGEALVPYYRQILPTLNLFKDRNRNMGSGIDHTSTKGENVADLIEETLQILERYGGPDAFINIKYMIPTYESCVQN
;
A
#
# COMPACT_ATOMS: atom_id res chain seq x y z
N MET A 1 0.43 -33.98 -18.35
CA MET A 1 1.43 -33.21 -19.12
C MET A 1 0.72 -31.93 -19.56
N VAL A 2 0.76 -30.90 -18.71
CA VAL A 2 0.09 -29.61 -18.94
C VAL A 2 1.13 -28.69 -19.56
N LEU A 3 0.94 -28.35 -20.82
CA LEU A 3 1.79 -27.40 -21.54
C LEU A 3 1.56 -25.99 -20.98
N LEU A 4 2.60 -25.42 -20.41
CA LEU A 4 2.65 -24.01 -20.07
C LEU A 4 2.58 -23.18 -21.37
N PRO A 5 1.82 -22.08 -21.40
CA PRO A 5 1.81 -21.19 -22.55
C PRO A 5 3.20 -20.54 -22.71
N PRO A 6 3.67 -20.32 -23.94
CA PRO A 6 4.96 -19.70 -24.19
C PRO A 6 4.99 -18.28 -23.63
N CYS A 7 6.09 -17.96 -22.92
CA CYS A 7 6.42 -16.60 -22.52
C CYS A 7 6.44 -15.71 -23.78
N THR A 8 5.53 -14.74 -23.84
CA THR A 8 5.58 -13.71 -24.87
C THR A 8 6.78 -12.80 -24.62
N PRO A 9 7.65 -12.58 -25.59
CA PRO A 9 8.86 -11.77 -25.45
C PRO A 9 8.60 -10.25 -25.46
N ASP A 10 7.36 -9.79 -25.29
CA ASP A 10 6.96 -8.40 -25.56
C ASP A 10 7.19 -7.41 -24.41
N LEU A 11 7.85 -7.77 -23.32
CA LEU A 11 8.13 -6.83 -22.22
C LEU A 11 9.57 -6.31 -22.16
N CYS A 12 10.47 -6.79 -23.03
CA CYS A 12 11.86 -6.34 -23.07
C CYS A 12 12.25 -5.60 -24.36
N GLY A 13 11.35 -5.41 -25.28
CA GLY A 13 11.61 -4.87 -26.60
C GLY A 13 10.73 -3.71 -27.04
N ARG A 14 10.34 -2.81 -26.14
CA ARG A 14 9.88 -1.52 -26.63
C ARG A 14 11.09 -0.76 -27.14
N ASP A 15 11.23 -0.83 -28.46
CA ASP A 15 12.23 -0.16 -29.24
C ASP A 15 12.51 1.25 -28.75
N PHE A 16 13.60 1.40 -28.00
CA PHE A 16 14.17 2.69 -27.65
C PHE A 16 14.53 3.51 -28.90
N ARG A 17 14.44 2.87 -30.08
CA ARG A 17 14.72 3.48 -31.39
C ARG A 17 13.51 4.19 -32.01
N SER A 18 12.27 3.87 -31.63
CA SER A 18 11.07 4.44 -32.26
C SER A 18 10.69 5.83 -31.77
N SER A 19 11.21 6.28 -30.61
CA SER A 19 11.01 7.67 -30.14
C SER A 19 12.08 8.66 -30.61
N LEU A 20 13.12 8.20 -31.27
CA LEU A 20 14.07 9.06 -31.94
C LEU A 20 13.46 9.47 -33.29
N LYS A 21 12.72 10.60 -33.32
CA LYS A 21 12.31 11.23 -34.59
C LYS A 21 13.53 11.32 -35.48
N LYS A 22 13.53 10.57 -36.60
CA LYS A 22 14.57 10.71 -37.62
C LYS A 22 14.65 12.18 -38.00
N PRO A 23 15.82 12.82 -37.98
CA PRO A 23 15.94 14.20 -38.36
C PRO A 23 15.47 14.34 -39.82
N SER A 24 14.56 15.30 -40.07
CA SER A 24 14.11 15.63 -41.44
C SER A 24 15.32 16.05 -42.29
N PRO A 25 15.36 15.70 -43.59
CA PRO A 25 16.51 15.95 -44.44
C PRO A 25 16.78 17.42 -44.79
N ASN A 26 15.96 18.34 -44.35
CA ASN A 26 16.08 19.78 -44.66
C ASN A 26 16.50 20.61 -43.44
N TYR A 27 17.79 20.54 -43.04
CA TYR A 27 18.37 21.52 -42.13
C TYR A 27 19.32 22.47 -42.92
N PRO A 28 19.13 23.80 -42.80
CA PRO A 28 20.06 24.74 -43.41
C PRO A 28 21.43 24.68 -42.77
N TYR A 29 22.41 24.86 -43.61
CA TYR A 29 23.85 24.87 -43.34
C TYR A 29 24.19 25.51 -41.99
N GLY A 30 24.77 24.74 -41.02
CA GLY A 30 25.46 25.32 -39.87
C GLY A 30 25.04 24.84 -38.49
N LYS A 31 23.99 24.06 -38.31
CA LYS A 31 23.67 23.50 -36.95
C LYS A 31 24.47 22.23 -36.71
N LYS A 32 25.44 22.32 -35.80
CA LYS A 32 26.23 21.15 -35.35
C LYS A 32 25.27 20.08 -34.86
N LYS A 33 25.38 18.86 -35.42
CA LYS A 33 24.59 17.69 -34.99
C LYS A 33 24.91 17.39 -33.52
N VAL A 34 23.96 17.66 -32.62
CA VAL A 34 24.08 17.32 -31.21
C VAL A 34 23.87 15.82 -31.06
N ARG A 35 24.86 15.12 -30.52
CA ARG A 35 24.79 13.69 -30.24
C ARG A 35 24.05 13.45 -28.94
N ILE A 36 23.01 12.63 -28.96
CA ILE A 36 22.27 12.23 -27.74
C ILE A 36 22.93 10.96 -27.19
N VAL A 37 23.37 11.02 -25.93
CA VAL A 37 24.04 9.91 -25.25
C VAL A 37 23.37 9.58 -23.92
N PRO A 38 23.41 8.33 -23.47
CA PRO A 38 22.91 7.96 -22.14
C PRO A 38 23.70 8.66 -21.02
N ALA A 39 23.05 8.87 -19.88
CA ALA A 39 23.74 9.36 -18.69
C ALA A 39 24.80 8.35 -18.22
N PHE A 40 25.84 8.87 -17.53
CA PHE A 40 26.95 8.07 -16.95
C PHE A 40 27.83 7.32 -17.96
N THR A 41 27.85 7.74 -19.23
CA THR A 41 28.81 7.23 -20.22
C THR A 41 29.97 8.21 -20.39
N ILE A 42 31.17 7.68 -20.76
CA ILE A 42 32.36 8.50 -21.07
C ILE A 42 32.04 9.53 -22.15
N GLN A 43 31.12 9.20 -23.07
CA GLN A 43 30.69 10.06 -24.15
C GLN A 43 29.91 11.28 -23.67
N ALA A 44 29.35 11.26 -22.44
CA ALA A 44 28.60 12.38 -21.86
C ALA A 44 29.45 13.64 -21.67
N MET A 45 30.77 13.50 -21.53
CA MET A 45 31.72 14.59 -21.37
C MET A 45 32.24 15.18 -22.69
N GLN A 46 31.85 14.61 -23.83
CA GLN A 46 32.33 15.08 -25.14
C GLN A 46 31.58 16.35 -25.59
N LYS A 47 32.28 17.21 -26.37
CA LYS A 47 31.68 18.41 -26.98
C LYS A 47 30.53 18.03 -27.92
N ASN A 48 29.48 18.86 -27.96
CA ASN A 48 28.28 18.65 -28.79
C ASN A 48 27.45 17.40 -28.45
N THR A 49 27.50 16.93 -27.19
CA THR A 49 26.64 15.87 -26.69
C THR A 49 25.56 16.43 -25.78
N LYS A 50 24.35 15.84 -25.86
CA LYS A 50 23.26 16.07 -24.91
C LYS A 50 23.01 14.79 -24.16
N VAL A 51 23.09 14.86 -22.84
CA VAL A 51 22.85 13.72 -21.96
C VAL A 51 21.35 13.51 -21.78
N LEU A 52 20.88 12.27 -21.97
CA LEU A 52 19.50 11.91 -21.61
C LEU A 52 19.40 11.84 -20.09
N PRO A 53 18.32 12.36 -19.51
CA PRO A 53 18.04 12.17 -18.09
C PRO A 53 17.89 10.66 -17.79
N PRO A 54 18.22 10.22 -16.56
CA PRO A 54 18.03 8.82 -16.19
C PRO A 54 16.56 8.43 -16.30
N ALA A 55 16.31 7.17 -16.60
CA ALA A 55 14.95 6.64 -16.66
C ALA A 55 14.25 6.81 -15.31
N LYS A 56 13.00 7.26 -15.33
CA LYS A 56 12.19 7.34 -14.12
C LYS A 56 11.90 5.93 -13.61
N CYS A 57 12.25 5.67 -12.38
CA CYS A 57 12.15 4.32 -11.81
C CYS A 57 10.71 3.91 -11.44
N GLY A 58 9.77 4.86 -11.31
CA GLY A 58 8.36 4.56 -11.04
C GLY A 58 8.08 3.83 -9.70
N VAL A 59 9.03 3.84 -8.76
CA VAL A 59 8.90 3.11 -7.47
C VAL A 59 7.66 3.53 -6.69
N LEU A 60 7.22 4.75 -6.86
CA LEU A 60 6.10 5.33 -6.11
C LEU A 60 4.80 5.34 -6.92
N ASP A 61 4.84 4.87 -8.16
CA ASP A 61 3.66 4.84 -8.99
C ASP A 61 2.66 3.79 -8.46
N PRO A 62 1.37 4.14 -8.38
CA PRO A 62 0.35 3.22 -7.90
C PRO A 62 0.21 2.03 -8.86
N LEU A 63 0.15 0.84 -8.29
CA LEU A 63 -0.08 -0.38 -9.07
C LEU A 63 -1.53 -0.43 -9.61
N PRO A 64 -1.72 -1.04 -10.79
CA PRO A 64 -3.06 -1.27 -11.33
C PRO A 64 -3.90 -2.14 -10.36
N PRO A 65 -5.23 -1.93 -10.30
CA PRO A 65 -6.10 -2.73 -9.45
C PRO A 65 -6.08 -4.19 -9.90
N ARG A 66 -5.89 -5.08 -8.93
CA ARG A 66 -5.99 -6.53 -9.15
C ARG A 66 -7.30 -7.03 -8.56
N PRO A 67 -7.96 -8.01 -9.20
CA PRO A 67 -9.15 -8.62 -8.63
C PRO A 67 -8.78 -9.38 -7.35
N THR A 68 -9.43 -9.02 -6.24
CA THR A 68 -9.25 -9.65 -4.94
C THR A 68 -10.14 -10.89 -4.78
N MET A 69 -9.78 -11.80 -3.88
CA MET A 69 -10.66 -12.92 -3.52
C MET A 69 -11.92 -12.40 -2.83
N PHE A 70 -11.80 -11.35 -2.01
CA PHE A 70 -12.94 -10.68 -1.40
C PHE A 70 -14.02 -10.32 -2.43
N ARG A 71 -13.63 -9.64 -3.51
CA ARG A 71 -14.58 -9.25 -4.57
C ARG A 71 -15.28 -10.43 -5.21
N ARG A 72 -14.55 -11.52 -5.47
CA ARG A 72 -15.11 -12.75 -6.06
C ARG A 72 -16.11 -13.40 -5.11
N CYS A 73 -15.77 -13.55 -3.82
CA CYS A 73 -16.65 -14.15 -2.83
C CYS A 73 -17.88 -13.29 -2.56
N TYR A 74 -17.73 -11.96 -2.56
CA TYR A 74 -18.87 -11.05 -2.44
C TYR A 74 -19.84 -11.18 -3.63
N GLN A 75 -19.32 -11.24 -4.85
CA GLN A 75 -20.14 -11.42 -6.06
C GLN A 75 -20.87 -12.76 -6.10
N ARG A 76 -20.32 -13.79 -5.46
CA ARG A 76 -20.98 -15.10 -5.29
C ARG A 76 -21.99 -15.12 -4.15
N GLY A 77 -22.05 -14.09 -3.31
CA GLY A 77 -22.93 -14.03 -2.16
C GLY A 77 -22.50 -14.89 -0.96
N GLU A 78 -21.21 -15.24 -0.88
CA GLU A 78 -20.67 -16.09 0.20
C GLU A 78 -20.55 -15.35 1.54
N PHE A 79 -20.58 -14.01 1.51
CA PHE A 79 -20.49 -13.22 2.74
C PHE A 79 -21.86 -13.06 3.43
N PRO A 80 -21.92 -13.31 4.74
CA PRO A 80 -23.14 -13.12 5.53
C PRO A 80 -23.36 -11.65 5.89
N VAL A 81 -23.18 -10.73 4.93
CA VAL A 81 -23.34 -9.29 5.11
C VAL A 81 -24.28 -8.68 4.08
N SER A 82 -24.99 -7.65 4.47
CA SER A 82 -25.83 -6.82 3.61
C SER A 82 -25.63 -5.35 3.94
N ILE A 83 -25.84 -4.49 2.93
CA ILE A 83 -25.82 -3.04 3.14
C ILE A 83 -27.27 -2.60 3.34
N GLU A 84 -27.53 -2.00 4.50
CA GLU A 84 -28.79 -1.32 4.79
C GLU A 84 -28.66 0.18 4.56
N PHE A 85 -29.68 0.76 3.95
CA PHE A 85 -29.81 2.20 3.79
C PHE A 85 -30.81 2.70 4.84
N THR A 86 -30.28 3.38 5.85
CA THR A 86 -31.06 3.98 6.92
C THR A 86 -31.13 5.49 6.74
N ASN A 87 -32.10 6.17 7.34
CA ASN A 87 -32.21 7.64 7.31
C ASN A 87 -30.93 8.36 7.81
N SER A 88 -30.15 7.70 8.67
CA SER A 88 -28.86 8.18 9.19
C SER A 88 -27.65 7.83 8.31
N GLY A 89 -27.85 7.14 7.18
CA GLY A 89 -26.77 6.75 6.26
C GLY A 89 -26.72 5.25 5.98
N LYS A 90 -25.57 4.81 5.46
CA LYS A 90 -25.33 3.41 5.11
C LYS A 90 -24.78 2.65 6.31
N ARG A 91 -25.35 1.47 6.57
CA ARG A 91 -24.91 0.58 7.65
C ARG A 91 -24.63 -0.82 7.10
N LEU A 92 -23.61 -1.47 7.66
CA LEU A 92 -23.35 -2.88 7.39
C LEU A 92 -24.19 -3.73 8.36
N GLN A 93 -25.00 -4.63 7.82
CA GLN A 93 -25.78 -5.57 8.59
C GLN A 93 -25.22 -6.98 8.42
N TRP A 94 -25.03 -7.65 9.55
CA TRP A 94 -24.60 -9.05 9.59
C TRP A 94 -25.84 -9.96 9.68
N LYS A 95 -25.90 -10.95 8.78
CA LYS A 95 -26.97 -11.97 8.78
C LYS A 95 -26.78 -13.03 9.87
N VAL A 96 -25.54 -13.16 10.35
CA VAL A 96 -25.13 -14.11 11.39
C VAL A 96 -24.43 -13.34 12.50
N PRO A 97 -24.63 -13.68 13.79
CA PRO A 97 -23.88 -13.08 14.89
C PRO A 97 -22.36 -13.25 14.66
N ILE A 98 -21.60 -12.16 14.82
CA ILE A 98 -20.15 -12.13 14.55
C ILE A 98 -19.40 -13.14 15.43
N GLU A 99 -19.85 -13.36 16.65
CA GLU A 99 -19.26 -14.32 17.58
C GLU A 99 -19.30 -15.78 17.09
N LYS A 100 -20.27 -16.11 16.22
CA LYS A 100 -20.42 -17.45 15.64
C LYS A 100 -19.65 -17.62 14.32
N LEU A 101 -19.06 -16.54 13.79
CA LEU A 101 -18.31 -16.62 12.55
C LEU A 101 -16.95 -17.30 12.75
N ASP A 102 -16.50 -17.98 11.71
CA ASP A 102 -15.15 -18.52 11.62
C ASP A 102 -14.16 -17.41 11.24
N PHE A 103 -13.38 -16.95 12.21
CA PHE A 103 -12.39 -15.89 12.03
C PHE A 103 -11.23 -16.32 11.13
N HIS A 104 -10.85 -17.60 11.13
CA HIS A 104 -9.80 -18.10 10.25
C HIS A 104 -10.16 -18.00 8.78
N HIS A 105 -11.44 -18.05 8.46
CA HIS A 105 -11.92 -17.94 7.09
C HIS A 105 -12.26 -16.48 6.71
N TYR A 106 -13.11 -15.83 7.50
CA TYR A 106 -13.65 -14.52 7.12
C TYR A 106 -12.66 -13.38 7.31
N LEU A 107 -11.88 -13.35 8.40
CA LEU A 107 -11.00 -12.23 8.70
C LEU A 107 -9.92 -12.03 7.62
N PRO A 108 -9.17 -13.06 7.17
CA PRO A 108 -8.20 -12.91 6.08
C PRO A 108 -8.84 -12.47 4.76
N MET A 109 -10.07 -12.90 4.47
CA MET A 109 -10.77 -12.48 3.25
C MET A 109 -11.14 -10.99 3.30
N PHE A 110 -11.61 -10.49 4.45
CA PHE A 110 -11.87 -9.04 4.61
C PHE A 110 -10.58 -8.24 4.48
N PHE A 111 -9.47 -8.73 5.02
CA PHE A 111 -8.17 -8.07 4.86
C PHE A 111 -7.66 -8.09 3.41
N ASP A 112 -7.93 -9.14 2.63
CA ASP A 112 -7.64 -9.16 1.19
C ASP A 112 -8.41 -8.07 0.44
N GLY A 113 -9.63 -7.77 0.89
CA GLY A 113 -10.46 -6.69 0.38
C GLY A 113 -9.90 -5.28 0.61
N LEU A 114 -8.93 -5.08 1.49
CA LEU A 114 -8.30 -3.76 1.71
C LEU A 114 -7.67 -3.17 0.43
N ALA A 115 -7.24 -4.03 -0.50
CA ALA A 115 -6.70 -3.58 -1.78
C ALA A 115 -7.74 -2.95 -2.72
N GLU A 116 -9.04 -3.11 -2.43
CA GLU A 116 -10.12 -2.54 -3.21
C GLU A 116 -10.37 -1.07 -2.85
N ALA A 117 -10.32 -0.20 -3.86
CA ALA A 117 -10.62 1.23 -3.69
C ALA A 117 -12.04 1.60 -4.12
N SER A 118 -12.76 0.67 -4.78
CA SER A 118 -14.08 0.93 -5.36
C SER A 118 -15.22 0.71 -4.37
N TYR A 119 -16.24 1.58 -4.45
CA TYR A 119 -17.50 1.36 -3.77
C TYR A 119 -18.29 0.22 -4.48
N PRO A 120 -18.97 -0.70 -3.77
CA PRO A 120 -19.23 -0.73 -2.32
C PRO A 120 -18.16 -1.48 -1.50
N PHE A 121 -17.16 -2.07 -2.14
CA PHE A 121 -16.22 -3.00 -1.49
C PHE A 121 -15.42 -2.33 -0.38
N ASN A 122 -14.88 -1.12 -0.61
CA ASN A 122 -14.13 -0.39 0.40
C ASN A 122 -14.95 -0.13 1.69
N PHE A 123 -16.22 0.24 1.54
CA PHE A 123 -17.12 0.48 2.68
C PHE A 123 -17.38 -0.82 3.47
N ILE A 124 -17.67 -1.92 2.76
CA ILE A 124 -17.94 -3.22 3.41
C ILE A 124 -16.71 -3.71 4.16
N VAL A 125 -15.53 -3.58 3.56
CA VAL A 125 -14.27 -3.99 4.16
C VAL A 125 -13.96 -3.18 5.39
N GLU A 126 -14.02 -1.85 5.32
CA GLU A 126 -13.74 -0.97 6.46
C GLU A 126 -14.67 -1.26 7.64
N LYS A 127 -15.98 -1.28 7.40
CA LYS A 127 -16.96 -1.55 8.45
C LYS A 127 -16.90 -2.99 8.94
N GLY A 128 -16.71 -3.95 8.03
CA GLY A 128 -16.58 -5.36 8.37
C GLY A 128 -15.37 -5.66 9.26
N ILE A 129 -14.20 -5.11 8.94
CA ILE A 129 -13.00 -5.27 9.77
C ILE A 129 -13.22 -4.62 11.14
N ASN A 130 -13.76 -3.41 11.19
CA ASN A 130 -14.05 -2.73 12.45
C ASN A 130 -14.97 -3.57 13.35
N ASP A 131 -16.06 -4.10 12.80
CA ASP A 131 -17.00 -4.93 13.55
C ASP A 131 -16.37 -6.24 14.02
N LEU A 132 -15.56 -6.91 13.17
CA LEU A 132 -14.87 -8.15 13.50
C LEU A 132 -13.82 -7.93 14.59
N VAL A 133 -13.04 -6.86 14.51
CA VAL A 133 -12.01 -6.55 15.51
C VAL A 133 -12.67 -6.20 16.85
N THR A 134 -13.70 -5.36 16.84
CA THR A 134 -14.37 -4.91 18.08
C THR A 134 -15.07 -6.04 18.82
N LYS A 135 -15.78 -6.93 18.09
CA LYS A 135 -16.58 -8.00 18.71
C LYS A 135 -15.83 -9.32 18.89
N GLY A 136 -14.74 -9.52 18.17
CA GLY A 136 -14.04 -10.80 18.15
C GLY A 136 -12.58 -10.74 18.60
N SER A 137 -12.20 -9.76 19.40
CA SER A 137 -10.80 -9.50 19.82
C SER A 137 -10.04 -10.74 20.29
N TYR A 138 -10.69 -11.60 21.06
CA TYR A 138 -10.10 -12.84 21.62
C TYR A 138 -9.79 -13.91 20.57
N LYS A 139 -10.40 -13.86 19.37
CA LYS A 139 -10.19 -14.83 18.29
C LYS A 139 -9.14 -14.38 17.26
N ILE A 140 -8.61 -13.17 17.38
CA ILE A 140 -7.74 -12.57 16.36
C ILE A 140 -6.32 -13.13 16.45
N LEU A 141 -5.79 -13.31 17.65
CA LEU A 141 -4.40 -13.70 17.87
C LEU A 141 -3.94 -14.90 17.01
N PRO A 142 -4.66 -16.04 16.94
CA PRO A 142 -4.25 -17.19 16.14
C PRO A 142 -4.34 -16.94 14.63
N VAL A 143 -5.10 -15.91 14.20
CA VAL A 143 -5.29 -15.58 12.79
C VAL A 143 -4.25 -14.59 12.26
N VAL A 144 -3.53 -13.88 13.14
CA VAL A 144 -2.53 -12.87 12.79
C VAL A 144 -1.58 -13.30 11.66
N PRO A 145 -0.97 -14.50 11.67
CA PRO A 145 -0.05 -14.92 10.61
C PRO A 145 -0.69 -14.90 9.21
N GLN A 146 -1.99 -15.18 9.12
CA GLN A 146 -2.73 -15.22 7.85
C GLN A 146 -3.06 -13.82 7.32
N LEU A 147 -3.08 -12.80 8.20
CA LEU A 147 -3.39 -11.41 7.84
C LEU A 147 -2.20 -10.70 7.20
N ILE A 148 -0.98 -11.18 7.40
CA ILE A 148 0.25 -10.49 6.96
C ILE A 148 0.31 -10.35 5.44
N ILE A 149 -0.01 -11.41 4.71
CA ILE A 149 0.03 -11.41 3.24
C ILE A 149 -1.01 -10.44 2.66
N PRO A 150 -2.29 -10.47 3.07
CA PRO A 150 -3.28 -9.46 2.67
C PRO A 150 -2.84 -8.03 2.97
N ILE A 151 -2.36 -7.75 4.19
CA ILE A 151 -1.88 -6.42 4.58
C ILE A 151 -0.73 -5.96 3.66
N LYS A 152 0.27 -6.81 3.46
CA LYS A 152 1.39 -6.54 2.55
C LYS A 152 0.91 -6.22 1.14
N ASN A 153 -0.04 -7.00 0.61
CA ASN A 153 -0.60 -6.80 -0.71
C ASN A 153 -1.35 -5.46 -0.82
N ALA A 154 -2.14 -5.09 0.20
CA ALA A 154 -2.82 -3.81 0.26
C ALA A 154 -1.82 -2.64 0.26
N LEU A 155 -0.79 -2.69 1.12
CA LEU A 155 0.27 -1.68 1.18
C LEU A 155 1.06 -1.59 -0.14
N ALA A 156 1.32 -2.72 -0.80
CA ALA A 156 2.03 -2.77 -2.07
C ALA A 156 1.28 -2.11 -3.24
N THR A 157 -0.03 -1.84 -3.12
CA THR A 157 -0.79 -1.09 -4.14
C THR A 157 -0.32 0.35 -4.32
N LYS A 158 0.31 0.93 -3.29
CA LYS A 158 0.85 2.30 -3.27
C LYS A 158 -0.19 3.39 -3.55
N ARG A 159 -1.47 3.09 -3.38
CA ARG A 159 -2.56 4.04 -3.51
C ARG A 159 -2.80 4.73 -2.18
N PRO A 160 -2.77 6.08 -2.11
CA PRO A 160 -2.90 6.79 -0.83
C PRO A 160 -4.16 6.42 -0.04
N SER A 161 -5.31 6.30 -0.70
CA SER A 161 -6.57 5.90 -0.04
C SER A 161 -6.50 4.50 0.58
N VAL A 162 -5.93 3.53 -0.15
CA VAL A 162 -5.75 2.16 0.33
C VAL A 162 -4.75 2.12 1.47
N LEU A 163 -3.65 2.89 1.37
CA LEU A 163 -2.66 3.00 2.44
C LEU A 163 -3.29 3.54 3.74
N CYS A 164 -4.07 4.62 3.66
CA CYS A 164 -4.76 5.17 4.84
C CYS A 164 -5.70 4.13 5.48
N HIS A 165 -6.51 3.44 4.68
CA HIS A 165 -7.40 2.39 5.20
C HIS A 165 -6.63 1.23 5.82
N ALA A 166 -5.56 0.75 5.17
CA ALA A 166 -4.74 -0.33 5.69
C ALA A 166 -4.05 0.05 7.02
N LEU A 167 -3.54 1.27 7.13
CA LEU A 167 -2.92 1.77 8.36
C LEU A 167 -3.93 1.85 9.50
N LYS A 168 -5.11 2.40 9.26
CA LYS A 168 -6.19 2.44 10.26
C LYS A 168 -6.61 1.04 10.71
N CYS A 169 -6.70 0.09 9.77
CA CYS A 169 -6.99 -1.30 10.12
C CYS A 169 -5.89 -1.95 10.97
N ILE A 170 -4.61 -1.64 10.70
CA ILE A 170 -3.49 -2.09 11.52
C ILE A 170 -3.59 -1.48 12.93
N GLN A 171 -3.85 -0.17 13.04
CA GLN A 171 -4.03 0.50 14.33
C GLN A 171 -5.16 -0.14 15.13
N MET A 172 -6.33 -0.33 14.52
CA MET A 172 -7.47 -0.99 15.17
C MET A 172 -7.15 -2.41 15.61
N LEU A 173 -6.43 -3.18 14.78
CA LEU A 173 -6.04 -4.56 15.08
C LEU A 173 -5.14 -4.63 16.32
N VAL A 174 -4.18 -3.71 16.43
CA VAL A 174 -3.20 -3.65 17.52
C VAL A 174 -3.85 -3.14 18.81
N THR A 175 -4.69 -2.11 18.71
CA THR A 175 -5.33 -1.51 19.90
C THR A 175 -6.55 -2.30 20.40
N GLY A 176 -7.23 -3.00 19.49
CA GLY A 176 -8.46 -3.74 19.80
C GLY A 176 -8.23 -5.16 20.34
N SER A 177 -7.02 -5.67 20.36
CA SER A 177 -6.75 -7.06 20.75
C SER A 177 -5.46 -7.18 21.56
N ASP A 178 -5.54 -7.90 22.67
CA ASP A 178 -4.38 -8.15 23.52
C ASP A 178 -3.31 -8.97 22.80
N ARG A 179 -2.03 -8.65 23.02
CA ARG A 179 -0.84 -9.34 22.50
C ARG A 179 -0.70 -9.39 20.97
N VAL A 180 -1.62 -8.83 20.21
CA VAL A 180 -1.50 -8.80 18.75
C VAL A 180 -0.33 -7.90 18.33
N GLY A 181 -0.07 -6.81 19.05
CA GLY A 181 1.12 -5.97 18.82
C GLY A 181 2.42 -6.76 18.88
N GLU A 182 2.60 -7.56 19.94
CA GLU A 182 3.77 -8.43 20.12
C GLU A 182 3.85 -9.50 19.02
N ALA A 183 2.70 -10.12 18.67
CA ALA A 183 2.62 -11.13 17.62
C ALA A 183 2.96 -10.58 16.22
N LEU A 184 2.84 -9.26 16.00
CA LEU A 184 3.18 -8.61 14.73
C LEU A 184 4.69 -8.31 14.58
N VAL A 185 5.46 -8.22 15.66
CA VAL A 185 6.89 -7.87 15.63
C VAL A 185 7.71 -8.70 14.64
N PRO A 186 7.59 -10.05 14.59
CA PRO A 186 8.33 -10.87 13.63
C PRO A 186 8.02 -10.52 12.16
N TYR A 187 6.87 -9.90 11.90
CA TYR A 187 6.38 -9.58 10.56
C TYR A 187 6.66 -8.13 10.13
N TYR A 188 7.26 -7.31 10.99
CA TYR A 188 7.61 -5.92 10.66
C TYR A 188 8.47 -5.82 9.39
N ARG A 189 9.36 -6.79 9.17
CA ARG A 189 10.16 -6.89 7.93
C ARG A 189 9.31 -6.95 6.65
N GLN A 190 8.07 -7.44 6.72
CA GLN A 190 7.18 -7.56 5.57
C GLN A 190 6.28 -6.33 5.37
N ILE A 191 5.97 -5.60 6.44
CA ILE A 191 5.02 -4.48 6.46
C ILE A 191 5.73 -3.13 6.33
N LEU A 192 6.75 -2.88 7.15
CA LEU A 192 7.38 -1.57 7.31
C LEU A 192 8.14 -1.04 6.09
N PRO A 193 8.79 -1.85 5.24
CA PRO A 193 9.53 -1.32 4.09
C PRO A 193 8.67 -0.49 3.15
N THR A 194 7.40 -0.84 2.98
CA THR A 194 6.48 -0.04 2.16
C THR A 194 6.17 1.30 2.81
N LEU A 195 6.05 1.36 4.13
CA LEU A 195 5.78 2.59 4.88
C LEU A 195 6.96 3.56 4.79
N ASN A 196 8.19 3.04 4.80
CA ASN A 196 9.40 3.86 4.65
C ASN A 196 9.43 4.65 3.33
N LEU A 197 8.80 4.15 2.27
CA LEU A 197 8.72 4.88 0.99
C LEU A 197 7.83 6.12 1.05
N PHE A 198 6.87 6.18 1.98
CA PHE A 198 5.87 7.24 2.07
C PHE A 198 6.03 8.14 3.30
N LYS A 199 6.89 7.78 4.27
CA LYS A 199 7.10 8.53 5.52
C LYS A 199 7.48 10.00 5.27
N ASP A 200 8.38 10.25 4.33
CA ASP A 200 8.90 11.59 4.05
C ASP A 200 7.96 12.44 3.17
N ARG A 201 6.81 11.89 2.77
CA ARG A 201 5.82 12.57 1.91
C ARG A 201 4.76 13.29 2.72
N ASN A 202 5.18 14.12 3.64
CA ASN A 202 4.26 14.96 4.38
C ASN A 202 3.70 16.09 3.50
N ARG A 203 2.37 16.24 3.48
CA ARG A 203 1.67 17.32 2.77
C ARG A 203 1.62 18.60 3.60
N ASN A 204 1.73 18.48 4.92
CA ASN A 204 1.69 19.56 5.88
C ASN A 204 3.11 20.03 6.21
N MET A 205 3.81 20.60 5.26
CA MET A 205 5.23 21.02 5.41
C MET A 205 5.40 22.25 6.33
N GLY A 206 4.83 22.22 7.53
CA GLY A 206 4.98 23.28 8.53
C GLY A 206 4.24 24.59 8.20
N SER A 207 3.29 24.58 7.27
CA SER A 207 2.55 25.78 6.86
C SER A 207 1.52 26.26 7.89
N GLY A 208 1.36 25.61 9.03
CA GLY A 208 0.37 25.95 10.06
C GLY A 208 -1.10 25.73 9.66
N ILE A 209 -1.34 25.38 8.40
CA ILE A 209 -2.68 25.08 7.87
C ILE A 209 -2.77 23.58 7.59
N ASP A 210 -3.70 22.91 8.27
CA ASP A 210 -3.99 21.51 7.97
C ASP A 210 -4.77 21.38 6.66
N HIS A 211 -4.16 20.71 5.69
CA HIS A 211 -4.75 20.47 4.37
C HIS A 211 -5.54 19.16 4.28
N THR A 212 -5.70 18.42 5.38
CA THR A 212 -6.38 17.11 5.39
C THR A 212 -7.85 17.21 4.97
N SER A 213 -8.54 18.28 5.35
CA SER A 213 -9.95 18.49 4.99
C SER A 213 -10.17 18.69 3.49
N THR A 214 -9.20 19.29 2.79
CA THR A 214 -9.33 19.63 1.35
C THR A 214 -8.62 18.64 0.43
N LYS A 215 -7.53 18.02 0.88
CA LYS A 215 -6.66 17.16 0.06
C LYS A 215 -6.70 15.67 0.44
N GLY A 216 -7.55 15.28 1.39
CA GLY A 216 -7.61 13.95 1.98
C GLY A 216 -6.54 13.74 3.05
N GLU A 217 -6.62 12.61 3.74
CA GLU A 217 -5.73 12.29 4.87
C GLU A 217 -4.25 12.30 4.48
N ASN A 218 -3.42 12.76 5.43
CA ASN A 218 -1.98 12.80 5.26
C ASN A 218 -1.39 11.41 5.60
N VAL A 219 -0.88 10.74 4.59
CA VAL A 219 -0.32 9.39 4.74
C VAL A 219 0.90 9.38 5.66
N ALA A 220 1.75 10.43 5.62
CA ALA A 220 2.95 10.49 6.42
C ALA A 220 2.65 10.59 7.93
N ASP A 221 1.71 11.46 8.31
CA ASP A 221 1.29 11.62 9.72
C ASP A 221 0.65 10.31 10.24
N LEU A 222 -0.18 9.67 9.41
CA LEU A 222 -0.81 8.40 9.76
C LEU A 222 0.21 7.26 9.89
N ILE A 223 1.28 7.27 9.08
CA ILE A 223 2.39 6.32 9.23
C ILE A 223 3.09 6.53 10.57
N GLU A 224 3.39 7.77 10.93
CA GLU A 224 4.07 8.09 12.18
C GLU A 224 3.25 7.66 13.40
N GLU A 225 1.94 7.98 13.40
CA GLU A 225 1.01 7.52 14.42
C GLU A 225 0.97 5.97 14.50
N THR A 226 0.93 5.30 13.35
CA THR A 226 0.94 3.82 13.32
C THR A 226 2.22 3.25 13.90
N LEU A 227 3.38 3.84 13.59
CA LEU A 227 4.67 3.39 14.14
C LEU A 227 4.73 3.57 15.67
N GLN A 228 4.20 4.68 16.18
CA GLN A 228 4.10 4.92 17.63
C GLN A 228 3.20 3.88 18.32
N ILE A 229 2.06 3.54 17.70
CA ILE A 229 1.17 2.49 18.21
C ILE A 229 1.88 1.13 18.20
N LEU A 230 2.56 0.80 17.10
CA LEU A 230 3.32 -0.45 16.98
C LEU A 230 4.45 -0.55 18.01
N GLU A 231 5.10 0.56 18.38
CA GLU A 231 6.12 0.59 19.43
C GLU A 231 5.49 0.36 20.81
N ARG A 232 4.40 1.06 21.13
CA ARG A 232 3.75 0.97 22.45
C ARG A 232 3.20 -0.42 22.76
N TYR A 233 2.61 -1.07 21.77
CA TYR A 233 1.95 -2.37 21.92
C TYR A 233 2.81 -3.56 21.49
N GLY A 234 3.95 -3.34 20.89
CA GLY A 234 4.83 -4.40 20.37
C GLY A 234 5.84 -4.96 21.37
N GLY A 235 5.88 -4.40 22.59
CA GLY A 235 6.82 -4.85 23.63
C GLY A 235 8.26 -4.37 23.40
N PRO A 236 9.23 -4.91 24.18
CA PRO A 236 10.60 -4.38 24.26
C PRO A 236 11.38 -4.47 22.95
N ASP A 237 11.10 -5.47 22.12
CA ASP A 237 11.82 -5.69 20.85
C ASP A 237 11.26 -4.86 19.70
N ALA A 238 10.11 -4.21 19.87
CA ALA A 238 9.42 -3.48 18.81
C ALA A 238 10.26 -2.33 18.26
N PHE A 239 10.80 -1.47 19.13
CA PHE A 239 11.59 -0.32 18.75
C PHE A 239 12.81 -0.69 17.89
N ILE A 240 13.58 -1.70 18.31
CA ILE A 240 14.78 -2.15 17.60
C ILE A 240 14.41 -2.62 16.17
N ASN A 241 13.33 -3.38 16.05
CA ASN A 241 12.86 -3.87 14.76
C ASN A 241 12.33 -2.75 13.87
N ILE A 242 11.61 -1.77 14.43
CA ILE A 242 11.15 -0.58 13.69
C ILE A 242 12.35 0.24 13.23
N LYS A 243 13.29 0.55 14.11
CA LYS A 243 14.50 1.34 13.81
C LYS A 243 15.36 0.70 12.73
N TYR A 244 15.45 -0.64 12.72
CA TYR A 244 16.17 -1.39 11.70
C TYR A 244 15.54 -1.21 10.31
N MET A 245 14.19 -1.19 10.22
CA MET A 245 13.47 -1.04 8.95
C MET A 245 13.31 0.42 8.52
N ILE A 246 13.17 1.33 9.48
CA ILE A 246 12.96 2.76 9.27
C ILE A 246 13.99 3.52 10.12
N PRO A 247 15.21 3.75 9.61
CA PRO A 247 16.30 4.38 10.37
C PRO A 247 15.98 5.80 10.87
N THR A 248 15.07 6.50 10.20
CA THR A 248 14.64 7.87 10.55
C THR A 248 13.59 7.91 11.67
N TYR A 249 13.16 6.75 12.18
CA TYR A 249 12.19 6.71 13.28
C TYR A 249 12.86 6.99 14.62
N GLU A 250 12.23 7.83 15.44
CA GLU A 250 12.64 8.11 16.80
C GLU A 250 11.61 7.53 17.77
N SER A 251 12.08 7.04 18.92
CA SER A 251 11.19 6.44 19.93
C SER A 251 10.21 7.46 20.50
N CYS A 252 8.96 7.06 20.63
CA CYS A 252 7.94 7.85 21.32
C CYS A 252 7.86 7.52 22.82
N VAL A 253 8.49 6.42 23.26
CA VAL A 253 8.55 6.03 24.66
C VAL A 253 9.79 6.66 25.26
N GLN A 254 9.60 7.69 26.09
CA GLN A 254 10.69 8.28 26.87
C GLN A 254 11.02 7.31 28.01
N ASN A 255 12.25 6.83 28.04
CA ASN A 255 12.81 6.11 29.17
C ASN A 255 13.28 7.09 30.25
#